data_0e0465e2c85514b5acdb4f2f57d2fc98
#
_entry.id   0e0465e2c85514b5acdb4f2f57d2fc98
#
_cell.length_a   1.000
_cell.length_b   1.000
_cell.length_c   1.000
_cell.angle_alpha   90.00
_cell.angle_beta   90.00
_cell.angle_gamma   90.00
#
_symmetry.space_group_name_H-M   'P 1'
#
loop_
_entity.id
_entity.type
_entity.pdbx_description
1 polymer ?
#
loop_
_entity_poly.entity_id
_entity_poly.type
_entity_poly.pdbx_seq_one_letter_code
_entity_poly.pdbx_strand_id
1 'polypeptide(L)'
;IDEFFPRYINILSRFGSLITEIRIEGHTSSEWSNISREQAYIKNMVLSQKRTVSVMKEALESLITKRMTKKEIDWAFSKVSASGLSSRSLIKDTEGKENFVKSRRVEFRYVLNNDEKLKFIKQYLK
;
A
#
# COMPACT_ATOMS: atom_id res chain seq x y z
N ILE A 1 1.11 1.81 -12.76
CA ILE A 1 0.10 0.96 -12.10
C ILE A 1 -0.46 -0.08 -13.05
N ASP A 2 -0.82 0.31 -14.26
CA ASP A 2 -1.44 -0.60 -15.23
C ASP A 2 -0.55 -1.80 -15.62
N GLU A 3 0.76 -1.63 -15.59
CA GLU A 3 1.69 -2.73 -15.87
C GLU A 3 2.21 -3.37 -14.58
N PHE A 4 2.45 -2.58 -13.57
CA PHE A 4 3.00 -3.03 -12.29
C PHE A 4 2.04 -3.91 -11.52
N PHE A 5 0.80 -3.45 -11.32
CA PHE A 5 -0.11 -4.11 -10.41
C PHE A 5 -0.54 -5.50 -10.87
N PRO A 6 -0.86 -5.72 -12.16
CA PRO A 6 -1.13 -7.08 -12.63
C PRO A 6 0.01 -8.06 -12.42
N ARG A 7 1.25 -7.65 -12.62
CA ARG A 7 2.44 -8.48 -12.33
C ARG A 7 2.57 -8.78 -10.85
N TYR A 8 2.35 -7.78 -10.03
CA TYR A 8 2.40 -7.87 -8.58
C TYR A 8 1.39 -8.90 -8.08
N ILE A 9 0.14 -8.82 -8.52
CA ILE A 9 -0.90 -9.78 -8.17
C ILE A 9 -0.61 -11.17 -8.73
N ASN A 10 -0.14 -11.27 -9.95
CA ASN A 10 0.22 -12.57 -10.53
C ASN A 10 1.24 -13.31 -9.68
N ILE A 11 2.25 -12.60 -9.18
CA ILE A 11 3.28 -13.19 -8.33
C ILE A 11 2.72 -13.51 -6.94
N LEU A 12 2.07 -12.54 -6.28
CA LEU A 12 1.64 -12.68 -4.90
C LEU A 12 0.51 -13.70 -4.73
N SER A 13 -0.38 -13.83 -5.71
CA SER A 13 -1.48 -14.80 -5.64
C SER A 13 -0.99 -16.25 -5.54
N ARG A 14 0.23 -16.52 -6.00
CA ARG A 14 0.84 -17.86 -5.88
C ARG A 14 1.11 -18.25 -4.43
N PHE A 15 1.23 -17.26 -3.54
CA PHE A 15 1.44 -17.51 -2.11
C PHE A 15 0.13 -17.73 -1.35
N GLY A 16 -1.02 -17.49 -2.00
CA GLY A 16 -2.34 -17.81 -1.45
C GLY A 16 -2.59 -17.25 -0.06
N SER A 17 -2.94 -18.13 0.89
CA SER A 17 -3.28 -17.75 2.26
C SER A 17 -2.09 -17.29 3.10
N LEU A 18 -0.86 -17.45 2.62
CA LEU A 18 0.32 -16.92 3.30
C LEU A 18 0.28 -15.39 3.36
N ILE A 19 -0.40 -14.77 2.40
CA ILE A 19 -0.61 -13.33 2.38
C ILE A 19 -2.01 -13.04 2.92
N THR A 20 -2.09 -12.25 4.02
CA THR A 20 -3.37 -11.86 4.63
C THR A 20 -3.91 -10.57 4.05
N GLU A 21 -3.04 -9.69 3.59
CA GLU A 21 -3.45 -8.36 3.13
C GLU A 21 -2.44 -7.81 2.12
N ILE A 22 -2.95 -7.08 1.13
CA ILE A 22 -2.16 -6.21 0.29
C ILE A 22 -2.63 -4.79 0.60
N ARG A 23 -1.74 -4.00 1.17
CA ARG A 23 -2.05 -2.66 1.63
C ARG A 23 -1.47 -1.63 0.67
N ILE A 24 -2.34 -0.76 0.18
CA ILE A 24 -1.93 0.42 -0.57
C ILE A 24 -1.90 1.57 0.42
N GLU A 25 -0.72 2.14 0.67
CA GLU A 25 -0.51 3.18 1.68
C GLU A 25 -0.19 4.50 1.01
N GLY A 26 -1.01 5.52 1.27
CA GLY A 26 -0.77 6.87 0.78
C GLY A 26 -0.11 7.71 1.87
N HIS A 27 0.96 8.39 1.50
CA HIS A 27 1.72 9.27 2.39
C HIS A 27 1.73 10.69 1.84
N THR A 28 1.76 11.67 2.74
CA THR A 28 1.86 13.09 2.40
C THR A 28 3.14 13.69 2.98
N SER A 29 3.50 14.89 2.50
CA SER A 29 4.41 15.75 3.21
C SER A 29 3.68 16.42 4.37
N SER A 30 4.42 17.11 5.24
CA SER A 30 3.85 17.85 6.36
C SER A 30 3.39 19.27 5.97
N GLU A 31 3.54 19.64 4.69
CA GLU A 31 3.27 21.01 4.23
C GLU A 31 1.81 21.42 4.33
N TRP A 32 1.55 22.47 5.06
CA TRP A 32 0.33 23.27 5.04
C TRP A 32 0.63 24.67 5.55
N SER A 33 0.02 25.68 4.94
CA SER A 33 0.18 27.08 5.37
C SER A 33 -0.98 27.52 6.24
N ASN A 34 -0.71 28.42 7.19
CA ASN A 34 -1.70 29.15 7.97
C ASN A 34 -2.62 28.30 8.86
N ILE A 35 -2.21 27.10 9.21
CA ILE A 35 -2.95 26.24 10.13
C ILE A 35 -1.99 25.57 11.11
N SER A 36 -2.53 25.06 12.22
CA SER A 36 -1.73 24.36 13.21
C SER A 36 -1.19 23.06 12.64
N ARG A 37 -0.16 22.53 13.29
CA ARG A 37 0.45 21.24 12.95
C ARG A 37 -0.57 20.10 13.04
N GLU A 38 -1.41 20.13 14.06
CA GLU A 38 -2.46 19.13 14.28
C GLU A 38 -3.52 19.17 13.20
N GLN A 39 -3.95 20.38 12.80
CA GLN A 39 -4.89 20.56 11.71
C GLN A 39 -4.31 20.12 10.37
N ALA A 40 -3.02 20.40 10.15
CA ALA A 40 -2.33 19.94 8.94
C ALA A 40 -2.30 18.42 8.87
N TYR A 41 -2.02 17.75 10.00
CA TYR A 41 -2.01 16.29 10.05
C TYR A 41 -3.36 15.69 9.68
N ILE A 42 -4.45 16.25 10.24
CA ILE A 42 -5.81 15.78 9.96
C ILE A 42 -6.19 16.00 8.49
N LYS A 43 -5.90 17.18 7.94
CA LYS A 43 -6.18 17.48 6.53
C LYS A 43 -5.39 16.56 5.59
N ASN A 44 -4.14 16.29 5.91
CA ASN A 44 -3.31 15.38 5.15
C ASN A 44 -3.81 13.93 5.25
N MET A 45 -4.41 13.55 6.38
CA MET A 45 -5.03 12.24 6.53
C MET A 45 -6.19 12.08 5.54
N VAL A 46 -7.09 13.05 5.48
CA VAL A 46 -8.22 13.03 4.53
C VAL A 46 -7.70 12.99 3.09
N LEU A 47 -6.73 13.84 2.78
CA LEU A 47 -6.15 13.91 1.44
C LEU A 47 -5.47 12.60 1.03
N SER A 48 -4.66 12.03 1.91
CA SER A 48 -3.97 10.77 1.63
C SER A 48 -4.94 9.62 1.46
N GLN A 49 -6.03 9.58 2.24
CA GLN A 49 -7.05 8.55 2.10
C GLN A 49 -7.75 8.63 0.74
N LYS A 50 -8.14 9.83 0.30
CA LYS A 50 -8.76 10.04 -1.01
C LYS A 50 -7.84 9.61 -2.15
N ARG A 51 -6.59 10.01 -2.10
CA ARG A 51 -5.59 9.64 -3.14
C ARG A 51 -5.37 8.14 -3.18
N THR A 52 -5.28 7.51 -2.02
CA THR A 52 -5.03 6.07 -1.92
C THR A 52 -6.20 5.27 -2.45
N VAL A 53 -7.43 5.69 -2.16
CA VAL A 53 -8.64 5.04 -2.72
C VAL A 53 -8.66 5.14 -4.24
N SER A 54 -8.28 6.30 -4.79
CA SER A 54 -8.19 6.47 -6.24
C SER A 54 -7.16 5.54 -6.87
N VAL A 55 -6.00 5.39 -6.23
CA VAL A 55 -4.96 4.45 -6.69
C VAL A 55 -5.45 3.01 -6.60
N MET A 56 -6.12 2.65 -5.51
CA MET A 56 -6.70 1.32 -5.35
C MET A 56 -7.70 0.99 -6.46
N LYS A 57 -8.58 1.94 -6.76
CA LYS A 57 -9.57 1.78 -7.83
C LYS A 57 -8.87 1.53 -9.17
N GLU A 58 -7.90 2.35 -9.52
CA GLU A 58 -7.12 2.21 -10.76
C GLU A 58 -6.38 0.87 -10.79
N ALA A 59 -5.77 0.47 -9.66
CA ALA A 59 -5.06 -0.80 -9.55
C ALA A 59 -5.99 -1.99 -9.79
N LEU A 60 -7.15 -2.01 -9.14
CA LEU A 60 -8.12 -3.11 -9.31
C LEU A 60 -8.71 -3.14 -10.72
N GLU A 61 -8.98 -1.97 -11.29
CA GLU A 61 -9.46 -1.88 -12.70
C GLU A 61 -8.40 -2.40 -13.68
N SER A 62 -7.11 -2.23 -13.38
CA SER A 62 -6.04 -2.72 -14.26
C SER A 62 -6.05 -4.24 -14.38
N LEU A 63 -6.48 -4.97 -13.36
CA LEU A 63 -6.58 -6.42 -13.40
C LEU A 63 -7.63 -6.88 -14.42
N ILE A 64 -8.73 -6.14 -14.49
CA ILE A 64 -9.81 -6.43 -15.44
C ILE A 64 -9.36 -6.07 -16.85
N THR A 65 -8.75 -4.90 -17.04
CA THR A 65 -8.25 -4.43 -18.34
C THR A 65 -7.20 -5.36 -18.92
N LYS A 66 -6.30 -5.88 -18.09
CA LYS A 66 -5.25 -6.81 -18.50
C LYS A 66 -5.74 -8.27 -18.58
N ARG A 67 -7.02 -8.49 -18.41
CA ARG A 67 -7.67 -9.81 -18.53
C ARG A 67 -7.01 -10.88 -17.64
N MET A 68 -6.74 -10.52 -16.42
CA MET A 68 -6.28 -11.47 -15.41
C MET A 68 -7.32 -12.56 -15.19
N THR A 69 -6.91 -13.72 -14.70
CA THR A 69 -7.86 -14.80 -14.43
C THR A 69 -8.85 -14.39 -13.36
N LYS A 70 -10.05 -15.00 -13.39
CA LYS A 70 -11.05 -14.76 -12.35
C LYS A 70 -10.50 -15.09 -10.96
N LYS A 71 -9.73 -16.16 -10.84
CA LYS A 71 -9.09 -16.57 -9.58
C LYS A 71 -8.16 -15.48 -9.04
N GLU A 72 -7.34 -14.90 -9.89
CA GLU A 72 -6.42 -13.82 -9.52
C GLU A 72 -7.18 -12.56 -9.11
N ILE A 73 -8.22 -12.19 -9.86
CA ILE A 73 -9.04 -11.01 -9.58
C ILE A 73 -9.76 -11.20 -8.23
N ASP A 74 -10.42 -12.33 -8.02
CA ASP A 74 -11.12 -12.61 -6.78
C ASP A 74 -10.18 -12.61 -5.58
N TRP A 75 -8.99 -13.18 -5.75
CA TRP A 75 -7.97 -13.18 -4.71
C TRP A 75 -7.55 -11.74 -4.36
N ALA A 76 -7.28 -10.90 -5.36
CA ALA A 76 -6.91 -9.51 -5.14
C ALA A 76 -7.99 -8.73 -4.39
N PHE A 77 -9.25 -8.86 -4.81
CA PHE A 77 -10.38 -8.19 -4.16
C PHE A 77 -10.55 -8.63 -2.71
N SER A 78 -10.15 -9.85 -2.38
CA SER A 78 -10.21 -10.35 -1.00
C SER A 78 -9.07 -9.83 -0.11
N LYS A 79 -8.00 -9.30 -0.68
CA LYS A 79 -6.77 -8.94 0.04
C LYS A 79 -6.47 -7.44 0.06
N VAL A 80 -6.89 -6.71 -0.97
CA VAL A 80 -6.46 -5.32 -1.17
C VAL A 80 -7.24 -4.36 -0.28
N SER A 81 -6.51 -3.49 0.39
CA SER A 81 -7.06 -2.38 1.17
C SER A 81 -6.31 -1.09 0.87
N ALA A 82 -6.92 0.04 1.21
CA ALA A 82 -6.33 1.36 1.01
C ALA A 82 -6.28 2.09 2.34
N SER A 83 -5.12 2.63 2.69
CA SER A 83 -4.89 3.37 3.94
C SER A 83 -4.16 4.67 3.68
N GLY A 84 -4.77 5.78 4.04
CA GLY A 84 -4.10 7.06 4.07
C GLY A 84 -3.40 7.25 5.41
N LEU A 85 -2.12 7.56 5.39
CA LEU A 85 -1.29 7.66 6.58
C LEU A 85 -0.84 9.09 6.90
N SER A 86 -1.35 10.08 6.17
CA SER A 86 -0.99 11.49 6.38
C SER A 86 0.53 11.68 6.31
N SER A 87 1.07 12.53 7.17
CA SER A 87 2.51 12.82 7.28
C SER A 87 3.19 11.98 8.36
N ARG A 88 2.60 10.84 8.72
CA ARG A 88 3.14 9.96 9.78
C ARG A 88 4.54 9.42 9.49
N SER A 89 4.83 9.14 8.22
CA SER A 89 6.09 8.51 7.82
C SER A 89 6.82 9.39 6.81
N LEU A 90 7.38 10.50 7.29
CA LEU A 90 8.14 11.42 6.44
C LEU A 90 9.47 10.80 6.02
N ILE A 91 9.88 11.13 4.80
CA ILE A 91 11.23 10.81 4.33
C ILE A 91 12.12 12.02 4.57
N LYS A 92 13.22 11.77 5.26
CA LYS A 92 14.19 12.81 5.63
C LYS A 92 15.51 12.57 4.90
N ASP A 93 16.24 13.67 4.68
CA ASP A 93 17.58 13.60 4.12
C ASP A 93 18.61 13.24 5.22
N THR A 94 19.90 13.20 4.84
CA THR A 94 20.99 12.84 5.77
C THR A 94 21.15 13.84 6.92
N GLU A 95 20.64 15.06 6.76
CA GLU A 95 20.69 16.11 7.80
C GLU A 95 19.45 16.13 8.69
N GLY A 96 18.51 15.21 8.46
CA GLY A 96 17.27 15.12 9.23
C GLY A 96 16.18 16.06 8.75
N LYS A 97 16.37 16.73 7.62
CA LYS A 97 15.35 17.59 7.02
C LYS A 97 14.39 16.78 6.18
N GLU A 98 13.10 17.15 6.23
CA GLU A 98 12.08 16.48 5.43
C GLU A 98 12.32 16.68 3.94
N ASN A 99 12.25 15.59 3.19
CA ASN A 99 12.18 15.65 1.73
C ASN A 99 10.70 15.65 1.33
N PHE A 100 10.17 16.82 0.98
CA PHE A 100 8.75 16.98 0.70
C PHE A 100 8.29 16.15 -0.49
N VAL A 101 9.10 16.11 -1.55
CA VAL A 101 8.74 15.36 -2.76
C VAL A 101 8.70 13.86 -2.51
N LYS A 102 9.70 13.32 -1.84
CA LYS A 102 9.77 11.88 -1.52
C LYS A 102 8.75 11.47 -0.46
N SER A 103 8.35 12.39 0.43
CA SER A 103 7.34 12.10 1.45
C SER A 103 5.96 11.90 0.84
N ARG A 104 5.64 12.59 -0.27
CA ARG A 104 4.39 12.44 -1.02
C ARG A 104 4.51 11.21 -1.93
N ARG A 105 4.06 10.06 -1.43
CA ARG A 105 4.21 8.79 -2.16
C ARG A 105 3.08 7.81 -1.86
N VAL A 106 2.99 6.79 -2.68
CA VAL A 106 2.14 5.62 -2.45
C VAL A 106 3.04 4.40 -2.37
N GLU A 107 2.83 3.58 -1.36
CA GLU A 107 3.56 2.33 -1.17
C GLU A 107 2.62 1.14 -1.25
N PHE A 108 3.10 0.07 -1.86
CA PHE A 108 2.38 -1.21 -1.90
C PHE A 108 3.08 -2.17 -0.95
N ARG A 109 2.33 -2.67 0.03
CA ARG A 109 2.85 -3.60 1.03
C ARG A 109 2.03 -4.86 1.06
N TYR A 110 2.66 -5.99 1.23
CA TYR A 110 1.96 -7.24 1.53
C TYR A 110 2.24 -7.64 2.96
N VAL A 111 1.22 -8.19 3.62
CA VAL A 111 1.28 -8.61 5.01
C VAL A 111 1.17 -10.13 5.04
N LEU A 112 2.15 -10.77 5.69
CA LEU A 112 2.21 -12.21 5.80
C LEU A 112 1.40 -12.72 6.98
N ASN A 113 0.80 -13.91 6.81
CA ASN A 113 0.17 -14.63 7.90
C ASN A 113 1.26 -15.14 8.85
N ASN A 114 1.27 -14.63 10.08
CA ASN A 114 2.30 -14.99 11.06
C ASN A 114 2.30 -16.49 11.41
N ASP A 115 1.12 -17.08 11.52
CA ASP A 115 1.01 -18.52 11.86
C ASP A 115 1.57 -19.39 10.73
N GLU A 116 1.22 -19.08 9.49
CA GLU A 116 1.74 -19.82 8.33
C GLU A 116 3.22 -19.54 8.11
N LYS A 117 3.67 -18.32 8.37
CA LYS A 117 5.09 -17.97 8.32
C LYS A 117 5.91 -18.81 9.30
N LEU A 118 5.41 -18.98 10.53
CA LEU A 118 6.06 -19.81 11.55
C LEU A 118 6.11 -21.26 11.12
N LYS A 119 5.03 -21.81 10.55
CA LYS A 119 5.00 -23.18 10.01
C LYS A 119 6.03 -23.35 8.90
N PHE A 120 6.11 -22.39 8.00
CA PHE A 120 7.07 -22.40 6.90
C PHE A 120 8.52 -22.41 7.42
N ILE A 121 8.83 -21.53 8.36
CA ILE A 121 10.14 -21.47 8.99
C ILE A 121 10.48 -22.77 9.70
N LYS A 122 9.53 -23.34 10.43
CA LYS A 122 9.73 -24.63 11.12
C LYS A 122 10.06 -25.76 10.17
N GLN A 123 9.47 -25.79 8.98
CA GLN A 123 9.78 -26.79 7.96
C GLN A 123 11.24 -26.69 7.49
N TYR A 124 11.78 -25.50 7.39
CA TYR A 124 13.17 -25.30 6.98
C TYR A 124 14.18 -25.54 8.09
N LEU A 125 13.76 -25.48 9.35
CA LEU A 125 14.62 -25.69 10.52
C LEU A 125 14.72 -27.14 10.97
N LYS A 126 13.92 -28.01 10.38
CA LYS A 126 13.98 -29.46 10.72
C LYS A 126 15.18 -30.11 10.02
#